data_90844e62cce9765c2f310f34d71f048c
#
_entry.id   90844e62cce9765c2f310f34d71f048c
#
_cell.length_a   1.000
_cell.length_b   1.000
_cell.length_c   1.000
_cell.angle_alpha   90.00
_cell.angle_beta   90.00
_cell.angle_gamma   90.00
#
_symmetry.space_group_name_H-M   'P 1'
#
loop_
_entity.id
_entity.type
_entity.pdbx_description
1 polymer ?
#
loop_
_entity_poly.entity_id
_entity_poly.type
_entity_poly.pdbx_seq_one_letter_code
_entity_poly.pdbx_strand_id
1 'polypeptide(L)'
;MRELEMALSHLIQTSIERHRIDVRKVLGDFHMRELPDDATKARIDELTRLVERMGEINLTAIEEHAEQEKRHVYLSGQQKDLEDALVQLDRAIKQMNKESKRMFKETFDDVNERFKQVFPRLFGGGKAELLLTNPEDLLETGVEIVAQPPGKKLGAIELMSGGEKALTAVSLIFSMFQHRPSPFCLLDEVDAPLDEANIGRFAEAIRSMTKHSQFIVITHSKRTMQMADVLYGVTMETPGVSKLVSVELKNTAAKKQQPPSTAAAVA
;
A
#
# COMPACT_ATOMS: atom_id res chain seq x y z
N MET A 1 -77.00 -58.02 25.19
CA MET A 1 -75.77 -58.05 26.01
C MET A 1 -74.51 -57.87 25.15
N ARG A 2 -74.21 -58.77 24.19
CA ARG A 2 -72.95 -58.60 23.31
C ARG A 2 -72.86 -57.33 22.56
N GLU A 3 -73.94 -56.76 22.03
CA GLU A 3 -73.88 -55.46 21.29
C GLU A 3 -73.55 -54.29 22.20
N LEU A 4 -74.04 -54.24 23.42
CA LEU A 4 -73.73 -53.21 24.40
C LEU A 4 -72.26 -53.30 24.88
N GLU A 5 -71.78 -54.54 25.04
CA GLU A 5 -70.37 -54.76 25.42
C GLU A 5 -69.41 -54.31 24.29
N MET A 6 -69.76 -54.59 23.04
CA MET A 6 -68.96 -54.11 21.87
C MET A 6 -69.01 -52.58 21.74
N ALA A 7 -70.20 -51.99 21.92
CA ALA A 7 -70.33 -50.53 21.87
C ALA A 7 -69.52 -49.82 22.97
N LEU A 8 -69.55 -50.37 24.18
CA LEU A 8 -68.78 -49.89 25.32
C LEU A 8 -67.29 -50.03 25.08
N SER A 9 -66.81 -51.17 24.57
CA SER A 9 -65.42 -51.38 24.24
C SER A 9 -64.93 -50.40 23.17
N HIS A 10 -65.72 -50.16 22.11
CA HIS A 10 -65.45 -49.25 21.08
C HIS A 10 -65.33 -47.78 21.59
N LEU A 11 -66.25 -47.40 22.49
CA LEU A 11 -66.26 -46.06 23.08
C LEU A 11 -65.07 -45.83 24.00
N ILE A 12 -64.67 -46.84 24.78
CA ILE A 12 -63.44 -46.77 25.61
C ILE A 12 -62.20 -46.63 24.70
N GLN A 13 -62.09 -47.44 23.64
CA GLN A 13 -60.98 -47.42 22.74
C GLN A 13 -60.87 -46.06 22.02
N THR A 14 -61.96 -45.56 21.49
CA THR A 14 -62.04 -44.27 20.84
C THR A 14 -61.63 -43.08 21.75
N SER A 15 -62.08 -43.19 23.06
CA SER A 15 -61.68 -42.14 24.03
C SER A 15 -60.17 -42.18 24.37
N ILE A 16 -59.58 -43.37 24.46
CA ILE A 16 -58.14 -43.53 24.70
C ILE A 16 -57.34 -43.01 23.47
N GLU A 17 -57.76 -43.37 22.27
CA GLU A 17 -57.08 -43.01 21.06
C GLU A 17 -57.15 -41.49 20.77
N ARG A 18 -58.36 -40.90 20.90
CA ARG A 18 -58.55 -39.46 20.59
C ARG A 18 -58.15 -38.51 21.69
N HIS A 19 -58.44 -38.89 22.97
CA HIS A 19 -58.34 -38.00 24.11
C HIS A 19 -57.27 -38.43 25.12
N ARG A 20 -56.68 -39.62 24.92
CA ARG A 20 -55.73 -40.27 25.87
C ARG A 20 -56.29 -40.41 27.27
N ILE A 21 -57.65 -40.55 27.40
CA ILE A 21 -58.38 -40.66 28.63
C ILE A 21 -59.09 -42.04 28.69
N ASP A 22 -58.80 -42.79 29.73
CA ASP A 22 -59.54 -44.02 30.00
C ASP A 22 -60.83 -43.68 30.79
N VAL A 23 -61.96 -43.72 30.10
CA VAL A 23 -63.27 -43.34 30.63
C VAL A 23 -63.62 -44.10 31.94
N ARG A 24 -63.16 -45.33 32.09
CA ARG A 24 -63.37 -46.09 33.27
C ARG A 24 -62.74 -45.51 34.53
N LYS A 25 -61.65 -44.86 34.41
CA LYS A 25 -60.88 -44.23 35.50
C LYS A 25 -61.50 -42.91 35.96
N VAL A 26 -62.05 -42.16 35.01
CA VAL A 26 -62.59 -40.79 35.25
C VAL A 26 -64.11 -40.76 35.42
N LEU A 27 -64.80 -41.92 35.28
CA LEU A 27 -66.24 -41.99 35.41
C LEU A 27 -66.76 -41.46 36.75
N GLY A 28 -66.04 -41.70 37.86
CA GLY A 28 -66.37 -41.19 39.16
C GLY A 28 -66.42 -39.66 39.28
N ASP A 29 -65.66 -38.99 38.50
CA ASP A 29 -65.56 -37.50 38.51
C ASP A 29 -66.65 -36.86 37.65
N PHE A 30 -67.21 -37.58 36.70
CA PHE A 30 -68.14 -37.02 35.68
C PHE A 30 -69.57 -37.53 35.81
N HIS A 31 -69.90 -38.60 36.58
CA HIS A 31 -71.21 -39.21 36.59
C HIS A 31 -72.36 -38.32 37.15
N MET A 32 -72.02 -37.25 37.91
CA MET A 32 -72.97 -36.27 38.42
C MET A 32 -72.96 -34.96 37.64
N ARG A 33 -72.18 -34.80 36.52
CA ARG A 33 -72.21 -33.62 35.77
C ARG A 33 -73.36 -33.61 34.75
N GLU A 34 -73.92 -32.40 34.55
CA GLU A 34 -74.94 -32.22 33.53
C GLU A 34 -74.34 -32.47 32.14
N LEU A 35 -75.13 -33.05 31.25
CA LEU A 35 -74.70 -33.25 29.87
C LEU A 35 -74.50 -31.91 29.23
N PRO A 36 -73.43 -31.75 28.36
CA PRO A 36 -73.16 -30.50 27.67
C PRO A 36 -74.33 -30.06 26.83
N ASP A 37 -74.74 -28.84 27.02
CA ASP A 37 -75.80 -28.18 26.22
C ASP A 37 -75.38 -28.03 24.78
N ASP A 38 -76.35 -27.71 23.89
CA ASP A 38 -76.08 -27.60 22.47
C ASP A 38 -75.11 -26.42 22.16
N ALA A 39 -75.08 -25.40 23.03
CA ALA A 39 -74.13 -24.28 22.88
C ALA A 39 -72.69 -24.77 23.17
N THR A 40 -72.48 -25.57 24.18
CA THR A 40 -71.18 -26.18 24.52
C THR A 40 -70.69 -27.09 23.39
N LYS A 41 -71.59 -27.92 22.81
CA LYS A 41 -71.23 -28.80 21.68
C LYS A 41 -70.82 -28.02 20.49
N ALA A 42 -71.63 -26.99 20.14
CA ALA A 42 -71.29 -26.11 19.01
C ALA A 42 -69.92 -25.41 19.19
N ARG A 43 -69.59 -25.04 20.44
CA ARG A 43 -68.30 -24.45 20.76
C ARG A 43 -67.12 -25.44 20.65
N ILE A 44 -67.36 -26.71 21.06
CA ILE A 44 -66.36 -27.79 20.90
C ILE A 44 -66.08 -28.02 19.40
N ASP A 45 -67.13 -28.12 18.60
CA ASP A 45 -67.01 -28.30 17.14
C ASP A 45 -66.28 -27.14 16.48
N GLU A 46 -66.59 -25.90 16.89
CA GLU A 46 -65.87 -24.71 16.41
C GLU A 46 -64.37 -24.76 16.74
N LEU A 47 -64.05 -25.06 18.01
CA LEU A 47 -62.64 -25.17 18.46
C LEU A 47 -61.91 -26.33 17.78
N THR A 48 -62.57 -27.46 17.58
CA THR A 48 -62.02 -28.62 16.85
C THR A 48 -61.65 -28.20 15.41
N ARG A 49 -62.55 -27.53 14.71
CA ARG A 49 -62.28 -27.01 13.35
C ARG A 49 -61.15 -26.00 13.34
N LEU A 50 -61.04 -25.13 14.34
CA LEU A 50 -59.91 -24.20 14.48
C LEU A 50 -58.58 -24.90 14.66
N VAL A 51 -58.53 -25.93 15.53
CA VAL A 51 -57.34 -26.75 15.76
C VAL A 51 -56.93 -27.51 14.49
N GLU A 52 -57.93 -28.14 13.80
CA GLU A 52 -57.67 -28.81 12.51
C GLU A 52 -57.14 -27.87 11.43
N ARG A 53 -57.61 -26.61 11.39
CA ARG A 53 -57.10 -25.60 10.46
C ARG A 53 -55.68 -25.11 10.78
N MET A 54 -55.28 -25.11 12.04
CA MET A 54 -53.94 -24.70 12.45
C MET A 54 -52.87 -25.69 12.00
N GLY A 55 -53.23 -26.94 11.68
CA GLY A 55 -52.29 -27.98 11.23
C GLY A 55 -51.21 -28.28 12.28
N GLU A 56 -50.05 -28.73 11.80
CA GLU A 56 -48.89 -28.96 12.66
C GLU A 56 -48.26 -27.61 13.07
N ILE A 57 -48.38 -27.28 14.35
CA ILE A 57 -47.80 -26.04 14.88
C ILE A 57 -46.35 -26.35 15.30
N ASN A 58 -45.39 -25.64 14.69
CA ASN A 58 -44.01 -25.68 15.14
C ASN A 58 -43.88 -24.90 16.46
N LEU A 59 -43.79 -25.61 17.58
CA LEU A 59 -43.68 -25.03 18.93
C LEU A 59 -42.33 -24.33 19.14
N THR A 60 -41.30 -24.68 18.35
CA THR A 60 -39.98 -24.07 18.42
C THR A 60 -39.87 -22.80 17.55
N ALA A 61 -40.89 -22.52 16.73
CA ALA A 61 -40.88 -21.37 15.79
C ALA A 61 -40.63 -20.03 16.51
N ILE A 62 -41.12 -19.85 17.72
CA ILE A 62 -40.91 -18.61 18.50
C ILE A 62 -39.45 -18.45 18.90
N GLU A 63 -38.81 -19.53 19.34
CA GLU A 63 -37.41 -19.53 19.76
C GLU A 63 -36.51 -19.37 18.54
N GLU A 64 -36.79 -20.10 17.46
CA GLU A 64 -36.08 -20.00 16.18
C GLU A 64 -36.19 -18.58 15.60
N HIS A 65 -37.36 -17.95 15.64
CA HIS A 65 -37.56 -16.57 15.18
C HIS A 65 -36.74 -15.60 16.02
N ALA A 66 -36.75 -15.75 17.35
CA ALA A 66 -35.97 -14.85 18.22
C ALA A 66 -34.46 -15.00 18.01
N GLU A 67 -33.98 -16.21 17.72
CA GLU A 67 -32.56 -16.43 17.35
C GLU A 67 -32.22 -15.84 16.00
N GLN A 68 -33.07 -16.07 14.99
CA GLN A 68 -32.86 -15.49 13.64
C GLN A 68 -32.95 -13.96 13.66
N GLU A 69 -33.81 -13.37 14.46
CA GLU A 69 -33.93 -11.94 14.64
C GLU A 69 -32.63 -11.35 15.23
N LYS A 70 -32.09 -11.95 16.28
CA LYS A 70 -30.81 -11.55 16.87
C LYS A 70 -29.69 -11.63 15.85
N ARG A 71 -29.64 -12.73 15.09
CA ARG A 71 -28.65 -12.93 14.02
C ARG A 71 -28.80 -11.88 12.92
N HIS A 72 -30.02 -11.60 12.50
CA HIS A 72 -30.30 -10.57 11.49
C HIS A 72 -29.85 -9.19 11.96
N VAL A 73 -30.18 -8.78 13.19
CA VAL A 73 -29.75 -7.49 13.76
C VAL A 73 -28.22 -7.39 13.80
N TYR A 74 -27.56 -8.47 14.25
CA TYR A 74 -26.10 -8.50 14.29
C TYR A 74 -25.48 -8.37 12.89
N LEU A 75 -25.93 -9.16 11.91
CA LEU A 75 -25.42 -9.12 10.55
C LEU A 75 -25.71 -7.78 9.84
N SER A 76 -26.89 -7.22 10.07
CA SER A 76 -27.24 -5.89 9.52
C SER A 76 -26.37 -4.78 10.11
N GLY A 77 -26.03 -4.90 11.41
CA GLY A 77 -25.05 -3.99 12.04
C GLY A 77 -23.67 -4.12 11.41
N GLN A 78 -23.17 -5.34 11.24
CA GLN A 78 -21.89 -5.60 10.59
C GLN A 78 -21.85 -5.14 9.14
N GLN A 79 -22.93 -5.35 8.39
CA GLN A 79 -23.04 -4.87 7.01
C GLN A 79 -22.90 -3.35 6.96
N LYS A 80 -23.61 -2.64 7.81
CA LYS A 80 -23.56 -1.18 7.88
C LYS A 80 -22.16 -0.68 8.23
N ASP A 81 -21.51 -1.30 9.23
CA ASP A 81 -20.15 -0.92 9.63
C ASP A 81 -19.15 -1.11 8.48
N LEU A 82 -19.29 -2.20 7.71
CA LEU A 82 -18.47 -2.45 6.52
C LEU A 82 -18.74 -1.44 5.40
N GLU A 83 -20.00 -1.11 5.14
CA GLU A 83 -20.36 -0.09 4.15
C GLU A 83 -19.80 1.29 4.52
N ASP A 84 -19.89 1.68 5.79
CA ASP A 84 -19.33 2.92 6.31
C ASP A 84 -17.79 2.92 6.21
N ALA A 85 -17.14 1.80 6.52
CA ALA A 85 -15.70 1.63 6.36
C ALA A 85 -15.26 1.74 4.89
N LEU A 86 -16.00 1.13 3.95
CA LEU A 86 -15.73 1.24 2.51
C LEU A 86 -15.83 2.69 2.02
N VAL A 87 -16.84 3.44 2.46
CA VAL A 87 -16.99 4.86 2.11
C VAL A 87 -15.82 5.69 2.64
N GLN A 88 -15.38 5.43 3.88
CA GLN A 88 -14.23 6.12 4.45
C GLN A 88 -12.93 5.79 3.70
N LEU A 89 -12.73 4.52 3.33
CA LEU A 89 -11.57 4.07 2.57
C LEU A 89 -11.54 4.71 1.17
N ASP A 90 -12.67 4.75 0.47
CA ASP A 90 -12.78 5.40 -0.85
C ASP A 90 -12.42 6.90 -0.78
N ARG A 91 -12.91 7.59 0.26
CA ARG A 91 -12.54 9.00 0.50
C ARG A 91 -11.05 9.17 0.75
N ALA A 92 -10.46 8.30 1.59
CA ALA A 92 -9.03 8.34 1.87
C ALA A 92 -8.20 8.10 0.62
N ILE A 93 -8.54 7.10 -0.20
CA ILE A 93 -7.87 6.82 -1.47
C ILE A 93 -7.96 8.02 -2.43
N LYS A 94 -9.13 8.61 -2.58
CA LYS A 94 -9.32 9.80 -3.43
C LYS A 94 -8.48 10.98 -2.96
N GLN A 95 -8.39 11.19 -1.66
CA GLN A 95 -7.56 12.25 -1.09
C GLN A 95 -6.07 11.97 -1.29
N MET A 96 -5.62 10.73 -1.05
CA MET A 96 -4.23 10.33 -1.30
C MET A 96 -3.86 10.49 -2.77
N ASN A 97 -4.72 10.06 -3.70
CA ASN A 97 -4.49 10.19 -5.13
C ASN A 97 -4.38 11.67 -5.55
N LYS A 98 -5.26 12.52 -5.02
CA LYS A 98 -5.21 13.97 -5.27
C LYS A 98 -3.89 14.58 -4.79
N GLU A 99 -3.47 14.23 -3.59
CA GLU A 99 -2.22 14.74 -3.02
C GLU A 99 -0.99 14.21 -3.77
N SER A 100 -0.99 12.92 -4.11
CA SER A 100 0.08 12.31 -4.91
C SER A 100 0.22 12.98 -6.28
N LYS A 101 -0.90 13.24 -6.98
CA LYS A 101 -0.90 13.97 -8.26
C LYS A 101 -0.33 15.38 -8.11
N ARG A 102 -0.69 16.09 -7.04
CA ARG A 102 -0.17 17.44 -6.76
C ARG A 102 1.34 17.40 -6.51
N MET A 103 1.78 16.53 -5.59
CA MET A 103 3.20 16.40 -5.24
C MET A 103 4.05 15.95 -6.43
N PHE A 104 3.56 15.00 -7.22
CA PHE A 104 4.24 14.55 -8.43
C PHE A 104 4.42 15.69 -9.42
N LYS A 105 3.35 16.45 -9.70
CA LYS A 105 3.40 17.56 -10.65
C LYS A 105 4.38 18.66 -10.20
N GLU A 106 4.29 19.09 -8.95
CA GLU A 106 5.20 20.09 -8.37
C GLU A 106 6.66 19.64 -8.46
N THR A 107 6.93 18.37 -8.10
CA THR A 107 8.28 17.80 -8.16
C THR A 107 8.77 17.68 -9.61
N PHE A 108 7.91 17.21 -10.51
CA PHE A 108 8.24 17.08 -11.93
C PHE A 108 8.60 18.43 -12.55
N ASP A 109 7.79 19.46 -12.31
CA ASP A 109 8.00 20.80 -12.85
C ASP A 109 9.34 21.39 -12.33
N ASP A 110 9.61 21.26 -11.02
CA ASP A 110 10.86 21.77 -10.43
C ASP A 110 12.11 21.00 -10.91
N VAL A 111 12.02 19.67 -10.98
CA VAL A 111 13.13 18.85 -11.51
C VAL A 111 13.37 19.14 -13.00
N ASN A 112 12.32 19.31 -13.79
CA ASN A 112 12.44 19.64 -15.22
C ASN A 112 13.12 21.00 -15.43
N GLU A 113 12.73 22.02 -14.66
CA GLU A 113 13.38 23.34 -14.71
C GLU A 113 14.87 23.26 -14.35
N ARG A 114 15.22 22.50 -13.31
CA ARG A 114 16.64 22.27 -12.94
C ARG A 114 17.37 21.48 -14.01
N PHE A 115 16.73 20.47 -14.59
CA PHE A 115 17.32 19.66 -15.66
C PHE A 115 17.67 20.50 -16.90
N LYS A 116 16.78 21.43 -17.28
CA LYS A 116 17.03 22.40 -18.33
C LYS A 116 18.26 23.30 -18.06
N GLN A 117 18.61 23.52 -16.80
CA GLN A 117 19.77 24.33 -16.39
C GLN A 117 21.04 23.50 -16.22
N VAL A 118 20.93 22.27 -15.62
CA VAL A 118 22.07 21.40 -15.32
C VAL A 118 22.65 20.78 -16.60
N PHE A 119 21.78 20.32 -17.49
CA PHE A 119 22.20 19.67 -18.73
C PHE A 119 23.19 20.56 -19.59
N PRO A 120 22.87 21.81 -19.92
CA PRO A 120 23.79 22.64 -20.68
C PRO A 120 25.12 22.91 -19.95
N ARG A 121 25.12 22.93 -18.62
CA ARG A 121 26.38 23.12 -17.85
C ARG A 121 27.29 21.91 -17.98
N LEU A 122 26.71 20.68 -17.92
CA LEU A 122 27.49 19.46 -18.05
C LEU A 122 27.94 19.17 -19.49
N PHE A 123 27.12 19.48 -20.48
CA PHE A 123 27.46 19.26 -21.89
C PHE A 123 28.26 20.41 -22.53
N GLY A 124 28.30 21.57 -21.87
CA GLY A 124 28.88 22.79 -22.46
C GLY A 124 27.98 23.40 -23.54
N GLY A 125 26.67 23.21 -23.42
CA GLY A 125 25.63 23.68 -24.33
C GLY A 125 24.54 22.66 -24.55
N GLY A 126 23.70 22.89 -25.55
CA GLY A 126 22.57 22.01 -25.84
C GLY A 126 21.32 22.30 -25.00
N LYS A 127 20.32 21.46 -25.13
CA LYS A 127 19.04 21.57 -24.41
C LYS A 127 18.56 20.18 -23.98
N ALA A 128 17.85 20.10 -22.88
CA ALA A 128 17.16 18.89 -22.47
C ALA A 128 15.90 19.24 -21.69
N GLU A 129 14.92 18.34 -21.75
CA GLU A 129 13.68 18.45 -21.00
C GLU A 129 13.09 17.08 -20.71
N LEU A 130 12.24 17.03 -19.69
CA LEU A 130 11.45 15.87 -19.33
C LEU A 130 10.04 16.06 -19.90
N LEU A 131 9.50 15.01 -20.49
CA LEU A 131 8.14 14.96 -21.02
C LEU A 131 7.35 13.87 -20.32
N LEU A 132 6.06 14.13 -20.07
CA LEU A 132 5.13 13.12 -19.56
C LEU A 132 4.54 12.36 -20.75
N THR A 133 4.54 11.04 -20.68
CA THR A 133 3.92 10.19 -21.73
C THR A 133 2.40 10.28 -21.73
N ASN A 134 1.79 10.48 -20.58
CA ASN A 134 0.35 10.68 -20.41
C ASN A 134 0.07 11.83 -19.42
N PRO A 135 -0.02 13.08 -19.89
CA PRO A 135 -0.26 14.24 -19.02
C PRO A 135 -1.62 14.24 -18.32
N GLU A 136 -2.61 13.48 -18.83
CA GLU A 136 -3.96 13.45 -18.27
C GLU A 136 -4.02 12.55 -17.02
N ASP A 137 -3.22 11.48 -16.98
CA ASP A 137 -3.14 10.62 -15.81
C ASP A 137 -1.75 10.61 -15.17
N LEU A 138 -1.56 11.52 -14.22
CA LEU A 138 -0.31 11.70 -13.50
C LEU A 138 0.07 10.55 -12.55
N LEU A 139 -0.84 9.60 -12.27
CA LEU A 139 -0.52 8.45 -11.42
C LEU A 139 0.10 7.29 -12.20
N GLU A 140 -0.25 7.19 -13.49
CA GLU A 140 0.24 6.11 -14.35
C GLU A 140 1.13 6.61 -15.49
N THR A 141 1.45 7.91 -15.50
CA THR A 141 2.29 8.49 -16.54
C THR A 141 3.75 8.02 -16.43
N GLY A 142 4.37 7.77 -17.58
CA GLY A 142 5.82 7.64 -17.67
C GLY A 142 6.49 9.01 -17.85
N VAL A 143 7.81 9.04 -17.69
CA VAL A 143 8.65 10.22 -17.94
C VAL A 143 9.65 9.89 -19.03
N GLU A 144 9.60 10.64 -20.14
CA GLU A 144 10.57 10.54 -21.23
C GLU A 144 11.62 11.64 -21.12
N ILE A 145 12.86 11.30 -21.45
CA ILE A 145 13.97 12.24 -21.52
C ILE A 145 14.21 12.59 -22.98
N VAL A 146 14.05 13.86 -23.30
CA VAL A 146 14.35 14.39 -24.62
C VAL A 146 15.52 15.36 -24.48
N ALA A 147 16.58 15.13 -25.24
CA ALA A 147 17.77 15.95 -25.14
C ALA A 147 18.40 16.20 -26.50
N GLN A 148 19.09 17.35 -26.59
CA GLN A 148 19.82 17.79 -27.73
C GLN A 148 21.23 18.18 -27.29
N PRO A 149 22.22 17.27 -27.36
CA PRO A 149 23.62 17.60 -27.16
C PRO A 149 24.11 18.66 -28.19
N PRO A 150 25.17 19.40 -27.88
CA PRO A 150 25.72 20.38 -28.80
C PRO A 150 26.05 19.78 -30.17
N GLY A 151 25.59 20.41 -31.24
CA GLY A 151 25.82 19.97 -32.62
C GLY A 151 24.95 18.82 -33.11
N LYS A 152 24.01 18.33 -32.29
CA LYS A 152 23.08 17.25 -32.67
C LYS A 152 21.64 17.74 -32.75
N LYS A 153 20.79 16.91 -33.36
CA LYS A 153 19.33 17.14 -33.37
C LYS A 153 18.71 16.70 -32.06
N LEU A 154 17.57 17.28 -31.70
CA LEU A 154 16.74 16.85 -30.58
C LEU A 154 16.26 15.39 -30.80
N GLY A 155 16.41 14.60 -29.81
CA GLY A 155 16.01 13.18 -29.87
C GLY A 155 15.84 12.54 -28.49
N ALA A 156 15.25 11.36 -28.49
CA ALA A 156 15.13 10.53 -27.29
C ALA A 156 16.52 10.02 -26.84
N ILE A 157 16.64 9.72 -25.56
CA ILE A 157 17.91 9.29 -24.95
C ILE A 157 18.47 8.00 -25.60
N GLU A 158 17.60 7.14 -26.12
CA GLU A 158 17.98 5.88 -26.77
C GLU A 158 18.89 6.07 -28.00
N LEU A 159 18.78 7.23 -28.66
CA LEU A 159 19.54 7.58 -29.89
C LEU A 159 20.91 8.17 -29.59
N MET A 160 21.28 8.35 -28.32
CA MET A 160 22.54 8.93 -27.90
C MET A 160 23.67 7.88 -27.81
N SER A 161 24.93 8.36 -27.89
CA SER A 161 26.09 7.52 -27.59
C SER A 161 26.12 7.11 -26.09
N GLY A 162 26.88 6.07 -25.73
CA GLY A 162 26.98 5.59 -24.36
C GLY A 162 27.40 6.65 -23.36
N GLY A 163 28.44 7.44 -23.68
CA GLY A 163 28.90 8.56 -22.84
C GLY A 163 27.89 9.69 -22.72
N GLU A 164 27.16 10.01 -23.79
CA GLU A 164 26.09 11.01 -23.76
C GLU A 164 24.90 10.55 -22.93
N LYS A 165 24.51 9.25 -23.02
CA LYS A 165 23.48 8.66 -22.16
C LYS A 165 23.86 8.79 -20.69
N ALA A 166 25.09 8.41 -20.36
CA ALA A 166 25.59 8.49 -18.99
C ALA A 166 25.59 9.93 -18.46
N LEU A 167 26.09 10.89 -19.26
CA LEU A 167 26.11 12.28 -18.84
C LEU A 167 24.70 12.88 -18.72
N THR A 168 23.76 12.46 -19.57
CA THR A 168 22.36 12.86 -19.47
C THR A 168 21.72 12.31 -18.19
N ALA A 169 21.97 11.04 -17.86
CA ALA A 169 21.51 10.42 -16.61
C ALA A 169 22.08 11.14 -15.38
N VAL A 170 23.37 11.46 -15.39
CA VAL A 170 24.03 12.26 -14.33
C VAL A 170 23.38 13.63 -14.20
N SER A 171 23.08 14.29 -15.34
CA SER A 171 22.42 15.60 -15.36
C SER A 171 21.04 15.53 -14.67
N LEU A 172 20.28 14.47 -14.92
CA LEU A 172 18.99 14.26 -14.28
C LEU A 172 19.14 13.98 -12.78
N ILE A 173 20.06 13.10 -12.40
CA ILE A 173 20.33 12.79 -10.97
C ILE A 173 20.73 14.06 -10.22
N PHE A 174 21.60 14.90 -10.79
CA PHE A 174 21.99 16.18 -10.18
C PHE A 174 20.83 17.17 -10.09
N SER A 175 19.91 17.15 -11.03
CA SER A 175 18.70 17.98 -11.00
C SER A 175 17.76 17.56 -9.88
N MET A 176 17.55 16.25 -9.69
CA MET A 176 16.80 15.70 -8.56
C MET A 176 17.50 15.99 -7.23
N PHE A 177 18.81 15.86 -7.18
CA PHE A 177 19.61 16.14 -5.99
C PHE A 177 19.54 17.63 -5.59
N GLN A 178 19.51 18.55 -6.56
CA GLN A 178 19.32 19.98 -6.29
C GLN A 178 17.90 20.32 -5.81
N HIS A 179 16.88 19.53 -6.21
CA HIS A 179 15.52 19.69 -5.69
C HIS A 179 15.45 19.27 -4.22
N ARG A 180 16.04 18.14 -3.90
CA ARG A 180 16.04 17.58 -2.53
C ARG A 180 17.44 17.10 -2.14
N PRO A 181 18.31 17.99 -1.63
CA PRO A 181 19.68 17.62 -1.28
C PRO A 181 19.72 16.56 -0.18
N SER A 182 20.48 15.49 -0.41
CA SER A 182 20.81 14.52 0.63
C SER A 182 22.04 15.00 1.40
N PRO A 183 22.18 14.69 2.69
CA PRO A 183 23.38 15.05 3.46
C PRO A 183 24.67 14.42 2.91
N PHE A 184 24.58 13.27 2.25
CA PHE A 184 25.69 12.62 1.57
C PHE A 184 25.24 11.96 0.25
N CYS A 185 26.18 11.80 -0.67
CA CYS A 185 25.98 11.15 -1.96
C CYS A 185 27.18 10.26 -2.27
N LEU A 186 26.93 8.98 -2.61
CA LEU A 186 27.92 8.02 -3.05
C LEU A 186 27.83 7.84 -4.56
N LEU A 187 28.92 8.10 -5.27
CA LEU A 187 29.04 7.95 -6.71
C LEU A 187 30.09 6.88 -7.00
N ASP A 188 29.67 5.79 -7.64
CA ASP A 188 30.53 4.64 -7.95
C ASP A 188 30.77 4.57 -9.45
N GLU A 189 32.02 4.84 -9.88
CA GLU A 189 32.50 4.82 -11.27
C GLU A 189 31.64 5.59 -12.29
N VAL A 190 30.91 6.61 -11.84
CA VAL A 190 29.98 7.40 -12.70
C VAL A 190 30.73 8.16 -13.80
N ASP A 191 32.00 8.44 -13.60
CA ASP A 191 32.88 9.12 -14.53
C ASP A 191 33.55 8.22 -15.56
N ALA A 192 33.46 6.90 -15.43
CA ALA A 192 34.12 5.96 -16.33
C ALA A 192 33.72 6.12 -17.82
N PRO A 193 32.43 6.35 -18.19
CA PRO A 193 32.02 6.54 -19.58
C PRO A 193 32.25 7.98 -20.10
N LEU A 194 32.78 8.91 -19.29
CA LEU A 194 32.94 10.30 -19.63
C LEU A 194 34.31 10.58 -20.27
N ASP A 195 34.34 11.47 -21.25
CA ASP A 195 35.58 11.99 -21.79
C ASP A 195 36.23 13.01 -20.83
N GLU A 196 37.48 13.34 -21.06
CA GLU A 196 38.25 14.25 -20.19
C GLU A 196 37.63 15.64 -20.03
N ALA A 197 36.98 16.19 -21.07
CA ALA A 197 36.32 17.49 -21.01
C ALA A 197 35.05 17.42 -20.13
N ASN A 198 34.29 16.36 -20.28
CA ASN A 198 33.08 16.13 -19.49
C ASN A 198 33.39 15.79 -18.03
N ILE A 199 34.49 15.08 -17.73
CA ILE A 199 34.97 14.86 -16.35
C ILE A 199 35.25 16.21 -15.65
N GLY A 200 35.86 17.18 -16.36
CA GLY A 200 36.09 18.50 -15.77
C GLY A 200 34.78 19.21 -15.37
N ARG A 201 33.79 19.20 -16.24
CA ARG A 201 32.46 19.79 -15.97
C ARG A 201 31.68 19.03 -14.86
N PHE A 202 31.78 17.73 -14.89
CA PHE A 202 31.24 16.88 -13.81
C PHE A 202 31.84 17.24 -12.45
N ALA A 203 33.17 17.38 -12.38
CA ALA A 203 33.90 17.80 -11.19
C ALA A 203 33.45 19.19 -10.69
N GLU A 204 33.25 20.13 -11.57
CA GLU A 204 32.76 21.48 -11.24
C GLU A 204 31.33 21.45 -10.72
N ALA A 205 30.47 20.62 -11.33
CA ALA A 205 29.11 20.43 -10.86
C ALA A 205 29.06 19.83 -9.44
N ILE A 206 29.84 18.80 -9.13
CA ILE A 206 29.98 18.26 -7.78
C ILE A 206 30.44 19.34 -6.81
N ARG A 207 31.50 20.08 -7.12
CA ARG A 207 32.01 21.15 -6.26
C ARG A 207 30.95 22.20 -5.93
N SER A 208 30.05 22.52 -6.87
CA SER A 208 28.98 23.47 -6.61
C SER A 208 27.99 22.98 -5.53
N MET A 209 27.88 21.66 -5.37
CA MET A 209 26.94 21.00 -4.45
C MET A 209 27.58 20.62 -3.11
N THR A 210 28.91 20.62 -2.97
CA THR A 210 29.61 20.27 -1.71
C THR A 210 29.30 21.21 -0.53
N LYS A 211 28.73 22.38 -0.82
CA LYS A 211 28.30 23.33 0.23
C LYS A 211 27.16 22.77 1.11
N HIS A 212 26.38 21.87 0.57
CA HIS A 212 25.16 21.34 1.21
C HIS A 212 25.22 19.83 1.45
N SER A 213 26.17 19.13 0.84
CA SER A 213 26.22 17.66 0.84
C SER A 213 27.66 17.17 0.78
N GLN A 214 27.93 16.05 1.43
CA GLN A 214 29.21 15.36 1.33
C GLN A 214 29.15 14.37 0.15
N PHE A 215 30.16 14.43 -0.74
CA PHE A 215 30.28 13.49 -1.85
C PHE A 215 31.38 12.48 -1.56
N ILE A 216 31.06 11.22 -1.76
CA ILE A 216 32.01 10.09 -1.73
C ILE A 216 32.04 9.56 -3.16
N VAL A 217 33.19 9.65 -3.82
CA VAL A 217 33.35 9.25 -5.23
C VAL A 217 34.35 8.11 -5.32
N ILE A 218 33.90 6.98 -5.84
CA ILE A 218 34.76 5.85 -6.18
C ILE A 218 35.12 6.01 -7.65
N THR A 219 36.42 6.09 -7.96
CA THR A 219 36.89 6.34 -9.33
C THR A 219 38.30 5.84 -9.55
N HIS A 220 38.63 5.54 -10.79
CA HIS A 220 40.00 5.30 -11.26
C HIS A 220 40.55 6.44 -12.10
N SER A 221 39.75 7.52 -12.34
CA SER A 221 40.13 8.69 -13.12
C SER A 221 41.02 9.61 -12.29
N LYS A 222 42.23 9.89 -12.80
CA LYS A 222 43.17 10.86 -12.18
C LYS A 222 42.59 12.26 -12.07
N ARG A 223 41.77 12.69 -13.02
CA ARG A 223 41.11 14.00 -13.02
C ARG A 223 40.07 14.12 -11.92
N THR A 224 39.27 13.08 -11.74
CA THR A 224 38.29 13.02 -10.65
C THR A 224 39.00 13.00 -9.30
N MET A 225 40.10 12.26 -9.15
CA MET A 225 40.89 12.22 -7.92
C MET A 225 41.45 13.61 -7.56
N GLN A 226 41.89 14.38 -8.54
CA GLN A 226 42.48 15.73 -8.31
C GLN A 226 41.50 16.78 -7.76
N MET A 227 40.21 16.53 -7.91
CA MET A 227 39.16 17.42 -7.38
C MET A 227 38.78 17.12 -5.91
N ALA A 228 39.17 15.98 -5.39
CA ALA A 228 38.82 15.57 -4.03
C ALA A 228 39.63 16.38 -2.99
N ASP A 229 39.02 16.62 -1.84
CA ASP A 229 39.71 17.23 -0.69
C ASP A 229 40.53 16.19 0.07
N VAL A 230 40.03 14.95 0.12
CA VAL A 230 40.68 13.80 0.77
C VAL A 230 40.62 12.60 -0.18
N LEU A 231 41.72 11.92 -0.35
CA LEU A 231 41.83 10.71 -1.15
C LEU A 231 42.04 9.50 -0.23
N TYR A 232 41.21 8.46 -0.41
CA TYR A 232 41.36 7.19 0.24
C TYR A 232 41.81 6.15 -0.79
N GLY A 233 43.00 5.58 -0.61
CA GLY A 233 43.49 4.48 -1.41
C GLY A 233 43.31 3.15 -0.68
N VAL A 234 42.90 2.11 -1.41
CA VAL A 234 42.85 0.75 -0.93
C VAL A 234 44.06 -0.01 -1.50
N THR A 235 44.94 -0.47 -0.65
CA THR A 235 46.11 -1.24 -1.04
C THR A 235 46.15 -2.59 -0.36
N MET A 236 46.95 -3.53 -0.86
CA MET A 236 47.08 -4.85 -0.33
C MET A 236 48.60 -5.15 -0.16
N GLU A 237 49.12 -4.87 1.02
CA GLU A 237 50.54 -5.16 1.37
C GLU A 237 50.77 -6.65 1.60
N THR A 238 49.75 -7.33 2.14
CA THR A 238 49.77 -8.78 2.37
C THR A 238 48.63 -9.38 1.52
N PRO A 239 48.87 -10.46 0.74
CA PRO A 239 47.84 -11.09 -0.05
C PRO A 239 46.59 -11.43 0.80
N GLY A 240 45.40 -10.95 0.36
CA GLY A 240 44.13 -11.17 1.05
C GLY A 240 43.78 -10.17 2.16
N VAL A 241 44.69 -9.24 2.52
CA VAL A 241 44.43 -8.22 3.56
C VAL A 241 44.48 -6.84 2.97
N SER A 242 43.32 -6.16 2.88
CA SER A 242 43.22 -4.79 2.39
C SER A 242 43.58 -3.78 3.48
N LYS A 243 44.35 -2.76 3.12
CA LYS A 243 44.74 -1.64 3.97
C LYS A 243 44.26 -0.32 3.36
N LEU A 244 43.69 0.53 4.20
CA LEU A 244 43.28 1.88 3.83
C LEU A 244 44.45 2.84 4.06
N VAL A 245 44.70 3.67 3.02
CA VAL A 245 45.68 4.78 3.09
C VAL A 245 44.92 6.07 2.74
N SER A 246 45.00 7.10 3.58
CA SER A 246 44.37 8.39 3.34
C SER A 246 45.41 9.47 3.08
N VAL A 247 45.12 10.33 2.12
CA VAL A 247 45.91 11.50 1.77
C VAL A 247 45.00 12.72 1.66
N GLU A 248 45.24 13.76 2.47
CA GLU A 248 44.61 15.04 2.32
C GLU A 248 45.28 15.83 1.19
N LEU A 249 44.50 16.11 0.16
CA LEU A 249 44.92 16.95 -0.96
C LEU A 249 44.60 18.42 -0.63
N LYS A 250 45.31 19.03 0.35
CA LYS A 250 45.14 20.46 0.65
C LYS A 250 45.60 21.27 -0.55
N ASN A 251 44.75 22.15 -1.03
CA ASN A 251 45.03 23.17 -2.06
C ASN A 251 46.37 23.85 -1.79
N THR A 252 47.39 23.53 -2.55
CA THR A 252 48.75 24.05 -2.43
C THR A 252 48.84 25.54 -2.79
N ALA A 253 47.72 26.19 -3.14
CA ALA A 253 47.70 27.64 -3.50
C ALA A 253 47.64 28.59 -2.30
N ALA A 254 47.41 28.11 -1.04
CA ALA A 254 47.24 28.96 0.15
C ALA A 254 48.30 28.80 1.26
N LYS A 255 49.32 27.96 1.09
CA LYS A 255 50.37 27.77 2.09
C LYS A 255 51.80 27.81 1.51
N LYS A 256 52.20 28.95 0.97
CA LYS A 256 53.60 29.42 1.10
C LYS A 256 53.66 30.24 2.37
N GLN A 257 53.90 29.63 3.51
CA GLN A 257 54.52 30.16 4.74
C GLN A 257 54.02 29.40 5.98
N GLN A 258 54.65 28.24 6.23
CA GLN A 258 54.93 27.79 7.59
C GLN A 258 55.95 26.62 7.55
N PRO A 259 57.03 26.67 8.32
CA PRO A 259 58.06 25.59 8.33
C PRO A 259 57.56 24.34 9.05
N PRO A 260 58.18 23.18 8.82
CA PRO A 260 57.67 21.90 9.28
C PRO A 260 57.77 21.77 10.79
N SER A 261 56.64 21.50 11.43
CA SER A 261 56.60 21.00 12.83
C SER A 261 56.86 19.52 12.81
N THR A 262 57.91 19.13 13.52
CA THR A 262 58.41 17.78 13.81
C THR A 262 57.37 16.82 14.29
N ALA A 263 57.34 15.64 13.67
CA ALA A 263 56.58 14.47 14.04
C ALA A 263 56.92 13.99 15.48
N ALA A 264 55.90 13.72 16.25
CA ALA A 264 55.99 12.85 17.40
C ALA A 264 55.49 11.45 16.97
N ALA A 265 56.44 10.52 16.89
CA ALA A 265 56.17 9.10 16.84
C ALA A 265 55.61 8.68 18.19
N VAL A 266 54.52 7.93 18.18
CA VAL A 266 54.10 7.13 19.33
C VAL A 266 53.84 5.73 18.81
N ALA A 267 54.44 4.83 19.55
CA ALA A 267 54.57 3.38 19.38
C ALA A 267 53.23 2.63 19.35
#